data_efcb6654ae2fb3bbe833d3104298649b
#
_entry.id   efcb6654ae2fb3bbe833d3104298649b
#
_cell.length_a   1.000
_cell.length_b   1.000
_cell.length_c   1.000
_cell.angle_alpha   90.00
_cell.angle_beta   90.00
_cell.angle_gamma   90.00
#
_symmetry.space_group_name_H-M   'P 1'
#
loop_
_entity.id
_entity.type
_entity.pdbx_description
1 polymer ?
#
loop_
_entity_poly.entity_id
_entity_poly.type
_entity_poly.pdbx_seq_one_letter_code
_entity_poly.pdbx_strand_id
1 'polypeptide(L)' 'KITFGRKKANPSLATWIEKNGDKAQAGHICMNNIRNGNYLQGQYIYVRDENIVLLLQMIIGDNIQRIDKLVYKGNIDK' A
#
# COMPACT_ATOMS: atom_id res chain seq x y z
N LYS A 1 -2.77 -3.89 -5.84
CA LYS A 1 -2.97 -2.48 -5.50
C LYS A 1 -3.91 -2.37 -4.32
N ILE A 2 -3.42 -1.74 -3.27
CA ILE A 2 -4.22 -1.51 -2.06
C ILE A 2 -4.57 -0.02 -2.00
N THR A 3 -5.85 0.28 -2.03
CA THR A 3 -6.35 1.66 -1.94
C THR A 3 -6.77 1.93 -0.50
N PHE A 4 -6.29 3.03 0.05
CA PHE A 4 -6.58 3.39 1.43
C PHE A 4 -7.97 4.01 1.59
N GLY A 5 -8.55 3.80 2.77
CA GLY A 5 -9.80 4.42 3.15
C GLY A 5 -9.59 5.81 3.74
N ARG A 6 -10.53 6.23 4.58
CA ARG A 6 -10.60 7.61 5.07
C ARG A 6 -9.87 7.88 6.37
N LYS A 7 -9.15 6.91 6.89
CA LYS A 7 -8.48 7.08 8.17
C LYS A 7 -7.07 7.62 8.01
N LYS A 8 -6.53 8.15 9.11
CA LYS A 8 -5.17 8.63 9.13
C LYS A 8 -4.19 7.48 9.05
N ALA A 9 -3.06 7.73 8.42
CA ALA A 9 -2.01 6.73 8.32
C ALA A 9 -1.34 6.50 9.67
N ASN A 10 -0.85 5.27 9.85
CA ASN A 10 0.04 4.97 10.96
C ASN A 10 1.47 5.19 10.45
N PRO A 11 2.25 6.11 11.03
CA PRO A 11 3.60 6.38 10.53
C PRO A 11 4.52 5.16 10.49
N SER A 12 4.26 4.15 11.32
CA SER A 12 5.07 2.94 11.28
C SER A 12 4.97 2.20 9.95
N LEU A 13 3.90 2.44 9.20
CA LEU A 13 3.75 1.85 7.87
C LEU A 13 4.84 2.36 6.92
N ALA A 14 5.24 3.61 7.03
CA ALA A 14 6.31 4.14 6.19
C ALA A 14 7.62 3.40 6.44
N THR A 15 7.95 3.14 7.70
CA THR A 15 9.13 2.38 8.05
C THR A 15 9.06 0.97 7.48
N TRP A 16 7.90 0.35 7.58
CA TRP A 16 7.70 -1.00 7.04
C TRP A 16 7.89 -1.02 5.51
N ILE A 17 7.32 -0.05 4.82
CA ILE A 17 7.45 0.02 3.35
C ILE A 17 8.90 0.23 2.96
N GLU A 18 9.62 1.10 3.68
CA GLU A 18 11.03 1.34 3.39
C GLU A 18 11.88 0.08 3.55
N LYS A 19 11.57 -0.72 4.56
CA LYS A 19 12.30 -1.98 4.79
C LYS A 19 11.94 -3.04 3.77
N ASN A 20 10.78 -2.95 3.15
CA ASN A 20 10.30 -3.94 2.22
C ASN A 20 10.09 -3.34 0.83
N GLY A 21 10.98 -2.46 0.43
CA GLY A 21 10.85 -1.73 -0.83
C GLY A 21 10.83 -2.60 -2.07
N ASP A 22 11.35 -3.83 -1.97
CA ASP A 22 11.29 -4.79 -3.06
C ASP A 22 9.93 -5.49 -3.16
N LYS A 23 9.11 -5.41 -2.12
CA LYS A 23 7.82 -6.09 -2.07
C LYS A 23 6.63 -5.15 -2.07
N ALA A 24 6.83 -3.92 -1.64
CA ALA A 24 5.76 -2.93 -1.57
C ALA A 24 6.30 -1.57 -1.98
N GLN A 25 5.54 -0.84 -2.77
CA GLN A 25 5.97 0.47 -3.27
C GLN A 25 4.85 1.49 -3.14
N ALA A 26 5.22 2.71 -2.76
CA ALA A 26 4.31 3.83 -2.68
C ALA A 26 4.98 5.06 -3.32
N GLY A 27 4.17 5.94 -3.88
CA GLY A 27 4.70 7.18 -4.45
C GLY A 27 5.19 8.14 -3.36
N HIS A 28 5.96 9.15 -3.76
CA HIS A 28 6.51 10.12 -2.82
C HIS A 28 5.45 10.82 -1.99
N ILE A 29 4.37 11.24 -2.62
CA ILE A 29 3.31 11.95 -1.92
C ILE A 29 2.66 11.04 -0.91
N CYS A 30 2.39 9.79 -1.30
CA CYS A 30 1.79 8.81 -0.40
C CYS A 30 2.73 8.54 0.79
N MET A 31 4.02 8.35 0.54
CA MET A 31 4.99 8.11 1.61
C MET A 31 5.06 9.28 2.58
N ASN A 32 5.05 10.51 2.07
CA ASN A 32 5.06 11.68 2.94
C ASN A 32 3.82 11.75 3.82
N ASN A 33 2.66 11.43 3.24
CA ASN A 33 1.41 11.41 4.01
C ASN A 33 1.45 10.34 5.09
N ILE A 34 2.02 9.18 4.80
CA ILE A 34 2.15 8.11 5.78
C ILE A 34 3.07 8.54 6.91
N ARG A 35 4.24 9.11 6.57
CA ARG A 35 5.21 9.56 7.59
C ARG A 35 4.62 10.61 8.52
N ASN A 36 3.77 11.47 7.98
CA ASN A 36 3.17 12.54 8.76
C ASN A 36 1.88 12.13 9.45
N GLY A 37 1.43 10.89 9.26
CA GLY A 37 0.20 10.43 9.87
C GLY A 37 -1.04 11.12 9.31
N ASN A 38 -1.00 11.54 8.05
CA ASN A 38 -2.11 12.22 7.41
C ASN A 38 -3.15 11.23 6.89
N TYR A 39 -4.29 11.79 6.48
CA TYR A 39 -5.32 10.97 5.84
C TYR A 39 -4.82 10.46 4.49
N LEU A 40 -5.18 9.22 4.19
CA LEU A 40 -4.73 8.56 2.97
C LEU A 40 -5.84 8.33 1.94
N GLN A 41 -6.97 8.98 2.10
CA GLN A 41 -8.10 8.80 1.20
C GLN A 41 -7.68 9.04 -0.25
N GLY A 42 -7.92 8.05 -1.10
CA GLY A 42 -7.55 8.15 -2.51
C GLY A 42 -6.10 7.81 -2.81
N GLN A 43 -5.29 7.58 -1.79
CA GLN A 43 -3.92 7.12 -1.98
C GLN A 43 -3.88 5.60 -2.11
N TYR A 44 -2.79 5.09 -2.65
CA TYR A 44 -2.65 3.65 -2.84
C TYR A 44 -1.19 3.24 -2.79
N ILE A 45 -0.97 1.94 -2.58
CA ILE A 45 0.35 1.33 -2.70
C ILE A 45 0.24 0.09 -3.56
N TYR A 46 1.36 -0.32 -4.15
CA TYR A 46 1.45 -1.55 -4.90
C TYR A 46 2.20 -2.58 -4.08
N VAL A 47 1.71 -3.82 -4.08
CA VAL A 47 2.29 -4.93 -3.35
C VAL A 47 2.44 -6.11 -4.32
N ARG A 48 3.57 -6.79 -4.27
CA ARG A 48 3.88 -7.86 -5.21
C ARG A 48 3.40 -9.24 -4.78
N ASP A 49 3.22 -9.43 -3.48
CA ASP A 49 3.01 -10.77 -2.95
C ASP A 49 1.70 -10.81 -2.15
N GLU A 50 0.91 -11.84 -2.39
CA GLU A 50 -0.35 -11.99 -1.66
C GLU A 50 -0.14 -12.15 -0.16
N ASN A 51 0.98 -12.74 0.25
CA ASN A 51 1.29 -12.85 1.68
C ASN A 51 1.48 -11.48 2.31
N ILE A 52 2.03 -10.53 1.54
CA ILE A 52 2.18 -9.16 2.01
C ILE A 52 0.83 -8.49 2.14
N VAL A 53 -0.09 -8.77 1.22
CA VAL A 53 -1.45 -8.25 1.32
C VAL A 53 -2.11 -8.70 2.62
N LEU A 54 -1.97 -9.98 2.95
CA LEU A 54 -2.53 -10.51 4.19
C LEU A 54 -1.90 -9.84 5.41
N LEU A 55 -0.58 -9.65 5.38
CA LEU A 55 0.10 -8.97 6.47
C LEU A 55 -0.39 -7.54 6.64
N LEU A 56 -0.54 -6.81 5.54
CA LEU A 56 -1.03 -5.44 5.60
C LEU A 56 -2.47 -5.37 6.08
N GLN A 57 -3.29 -6.34 5.73
CA GLN A 57 -4.65 -6.40 6.26
C GLN A 57 -4.67 -6.52 7.78
N MET A 58 -3.69 -7.20 8.35
CA MET A 58 -3.58 -7.30 9.80
C MET A 58 -3.11 -5.98 10.42
N ILE A 59 -2.26 -5.25 9.73
CA ILE A 59 -1.68 -4.01 10.27
C ILE A 59 -2.60 -2.82 10.06
N ILE A 60 -3.19 -2.70 8.88
CA ILE A 60 -3.96 -1.52 8.49
C ILE A 60 -5.32 -1.87 7.91
N GLY A 61 -5.85 -3.04 8.23
CA GLY A 61 -7.08 -3.54 7.61
C GLY A 61 -8.25 -2.59 7.72
N ASP A 62 -8.34 -1.85 8.81
CA ASP A 62 -9.44 -0.91 9.03
C ASP A 62 -9.31 0.36 8.17
N ASN A 63 -8.19 0.55 7.51
CA ASN A 63 -7.97 1.67 6.59
C ASN A 63 -7.79 1.22 5.14
N ILE A 64 -8.11 0.00 4.83
CA ILE A 64 -8.09 -0.48 3.45
C ILE A 64 -9.51 -0.36 2.90
N GLN A 65 -9.66 0.43 1.86
CA GLN A 65 -10.93 0.57 1.19
C GLN A 65 -11.14 -0.52 0.14
N ARG A 66 -10.06 -0.86 -0.57
CA ARG A 66 -10.19 -1.75 -1.71
C ARG A 66 -8.85 -2.42 -2.00
N ILE A 67 -8.90 -3.67 -2.40
CA ILE A 67 -7.72 -4.41 -2.86
C ILE A 67 -7.99 -4.86 -4.29
N ASP A 68 -7.17 -4.42 -5.22
CA ASP A 68 -7.28 -4.82 -6.61
C ASP A 68 -6.14 -5.73 -6.99
N LYS A 69 -6.47 -6.84 -7.60
CA LYS A 69 -5.45 -7.73 -8.15
C LYS A 69 -5.11 -7.26 -9.54
N LEU A 70 -3.88 -6.82 -9.72
CA LEU A 70 -3.43 -6.31 -11.01
C LEU A 70 -2.74 -7.40 -11.81
N VAL A 71 -3.03 -7.44 -13.09
CA VAL A 71 -2.36 -8.35 -14.02
C VAL A 71 -1.33 -7.55 -14.78
N TYR A 72 -0.11 -8.10 -14.81
CA TYR A 72 0.98 -7.42 -15.47
C TYR A 72 0.93 -7.69 -16.96
N LYS A 73 0.28 -6.82 -17.69
CA LYS A 73 -0.01 -7.06 -19.10
C LYS A 73 1.18 -7.09 -20.01
N GLY A 74 2.24 -6.41 -19.61
CA GLY A 74 3.44 -6.41 -20.42
C GLY A 74 4.05 -7.77 -20.62
N ASN A 75 3.75 -8.71 -19.74
CA ASN A 75 4.25 -10.06 -19.83
C ASN A 75 3.31 -11.00 -20.56
N ILE A 76 2.16 -10.53 -20.93
CA ILE A 76 1.14 -11.37 -21.48
C ILE A 76 1.10 -11.28 -22.98
N ASP A 77 1.48 -10.16 -23.42
CA ASP A 77 1.45 -9.95 -24.81
C ASP A 77 2.36 -10.80 -25.50
N LYS A 78 1.94 -11.49 -26.09
CA LYS A 78 2.74 -12.24 -26.76
C LYS A 78 2.46 -13.44 -26.78
#